data_be8d1adf3b4fdd7bd2ff388ddafdc8b2
#
_entry.id   be8d1adf3b4fdd7bd2ff388ddafdc8b2
#
_cell.length_a   1.000
_cell.length_b   1.000
_cell.length_c   1.000
_cell.angle_alpha   90.00
_cell.angle_beta   90.00
_cell.angle_gamma   90.00
#
_symmetry.space_group_name_H-M   'P 1'
#
loop_
_entity.id
_entity.type
_entity.pdbx_description
1 polymer ?
#
loop_
_entity_poly.entity_id
_entity_poly.type
_entity_poly.pdbx_seq_one_letter_code
_entity_poly.pdbx_strand_id
1 'polypeptide(L)'
;MWESGPQAALSALGLLVSLFVSLFLSGLAALVVTVFPRRVSCMAEALRRRPRGLGRLGLALGLLSLGLGALYLVLLAALPPLGLLLLPAALAAALALLGLAASGWIALALLVGDFLLRGLARTNFPPLVSAAAGSAALAIAWNSLLLVPPGGWAAVALLAVSYAAGLGTAAATRLGTRALHDSYLIQG
;
A
#
# COMPACT_ATOMS: atom_id res chain seq x y z
N MET A 1 29.36 -24.55 -21.58
CA MET A 1 27.96 -24.35 -21.99
C MET A 1 26.98 -24.83 -20.90
N TRP A 2 27.34 -24.79 -19.60
CA TRP A 2 26.57 -25.31 -18.46
C TRP A 2 26.62 -24.38 -17.21
N GLU A 3 26.85 -23.06 -17.39
CA GLU A 3 26.89 -22.11 -16.25
C GLU A 3 25.53 -21.44 -15.94
N SER A 4 24.47 -21.83 -16.65
CA SER A 4 23.13 -21.24 -16.44
C SER A 4 22.33 -21.86 -15.29
N GLY A 5 22.78 -22.97 -14.72
CA GLY A 5 22.05 -23.71 -13.68
C GLY A 5 21.73 -22.92 -12.41
N PRO A 6 22.73 -22.31 -11.73
CA PRO A 6 22.45 -21.63 -10.46
C PRO A 6 21.68 -20.32 -10.66
N GLN A 7 21.91 -19.58 -11.76
CA GLN A 7 21.16 -18.35 -12.05
C GLN A 7 19.72 -18.63 -12.45
N ALA A 8 19.48 -19.69 -13.23
CA ALA A 8 18.12 -20.12 -13.57
C ALA A 8 17.35 -20.61 -12.34
N ALA A 9 18.00 -21.31 -11.41
CA ALA A 9 17.39 -21.74 -10.16
C ALA A 9 17.03 -20.56 -9.25
N LEU A 10 17.91 -19.55 -9.15
CA LEU A 10 17.65 -18.32 -8.37
C LEU A 10 16.50 -17.50 -8.97
N SER A 11 16.43 -17.39 -10.29
CA SER A 11 15.33 -16.70 -10.96
C SER A 11 13.99 -17.44 -10.79
N ALA A 12 13.99 -18.77 -10.87
CA ALA A 12 12.80 -19.58 -10.63
C ALA A 12 12.32 -19.47 -9.18
N LEU A 13 13.24 -19.50 -8.21
CA LEU A 13 12.91 -19.30 -6.79
C LEU A 13 12.32 -17.89 -6.56
N GLY A 14 12.91 -16.87 -7.17
CA GLY A 14 12.40 -15.50 -7.12
C GLY A 14 10.98 -15.38 -7.66
N LEU A 15 10.68 -16.02 -8.78
CA LEU A 15 9.34 -16.06 -9.37
C LEU A 15 8.34 -16.79 -8.46
N LEU A 16 8.73 -17.92 -7.87
CA LEU A 16 7.87 -18.66 -6.94
C LEU A 16 7.55 -17.84 -5.67
N VAL A 17 8.56 -17.22 -5.08
CA VAL A 17 8.37 -16.34 -3.92
C VAL A 17 7.47 -15.17 -4.27
N SER A 18 7.67 -14.53 -5.41
CA SER A 18 6.86 -13.43 -5.92
C SER A 18 5.40 -13.85 -6.12
N LEU A 19 5.16 -14.99 -6.72
CA LEU A 19 3.83 -15.53 -6.93
C LEU A 19 3.14 -15.86 -5.60
N PHE A 20 3.86 -16.43 -4.65
CA PHE A 20 3.34 -16.71 -3.31
C PHE A 20 2.97 -15.42 -2.56
N VAL A 21 3.85 -14.41 -2.58
CA VAL A 21 3.58 -13.10 -1.96
C VAL A 21 2.37 -12.43 -2.61
N SER A 22 2.25 -12.51 -3.95
CA SER A 22 1.12 -11.94 -4.68
C SER A 22 -0.21 -12.59 -4.31
N LEU A 23 -0.23 -13.93 -4.22
CA LEU A 23 -1.39 -14.71 -3.78
C LEU A 23 -1.76 -14.38 -2.33
N PHE A 24 -0.76 -14.31 -1.45
CA PHE A 24 -0.97 -13.97 -0.04
C PHE A 24 -1.57 -12.57 0.13
N LEU A 25 -1.00 -11.56 -0.55
CA LEU A 25 -1.52 -10.18 -0.53
C LEU A 25 -2.93 -10.09 -1.11
N SER A 26 -3.21 -10.86 -2.18
CA SER A 26 -4.55 -10.92 -2.78
C SER A 26 -5.57 -11.52 -1.83
N GLY A 27 -5.22 -12.63 -1.17
CA GLY A 27 -6.05 -13.27 -0.15
C GLY A 27 -6.30 -12.35 1.06
N LEU A 28 -5.25 -11.67 1.54
CA LEU A 28 -5.36 -10.71 2.63
C LEU A 28 -6.28 -9.54 2.27
N ALA A 29 -6.15 -8.99 1.06
CA ALA A 29 -7.00 -7.91 0.57
C ALA A 29 -8.47 -8.36 0.50
N ALA A 30 -8.73 -9.55 -0.04
CA ALA A 30 -10.06 -10.13 -0.10
C ALA A 30 -10.67 -10.32 1.30
N LEU A 31 -9.88 -10.84 2.25
CA LEU A 31 -10.30 -11.04 3.64
C LEU A 31 -10.66 -9.71 4.32
N VAL A 32 -9.81 -8.68 4.18
CA VAL A 32 -10.07 -7.37 4.80
C VAL A 32 -11.31 -6.70 4.20
N VAL A 33 -11.52 -6.83 2.88
CA VAL A 33 -12.75 -6.30 2.23
C VAL A 33 -13.99 -7.03 2.71
N THR A 34 -13.89 -8.34 3.00
CA THR A 34 -15.01 -9.13 3.51
C THR A 34 -15.35 -8.74 4.95
N VAL A 35 -14.34 -8.52 5.79
CA VAL A 35 -14.54 -8.17 7.21
C VAL A 35 -14.94 -6.71 7.39
N PHE A 36 -14.40 -5.79 6.58
CA PHE A 36 -14.63 -4.35 6.69
C PHE A 36 -15.09 -3.70 5.38
N PRO A 37 -16.16 -4.17 4.72
CA PRO A 37 -16.54 -3.72 3.38
C PRO A 37 -16.85 -2.22 3.33
N ARG A 38 -17.56 -1.69 4.33
CA ARG A 38 -17.93 -0.27 4.40
C ARG A 38 -16.72 0.64 4.56
N ARG A 39 -15.73 0.22 5.35
CA ARG A 39 -14.53 1.04 5.59
C ARG A 39 -13.67 1.13 4.34
N VAL A 40 -13.42 0.00 3.69
CA VAL A 40 -12.60 -0.05 2.48
C VAL A 40 -13.27 0.68 1.31
N SER A 41 -14.59 0.52 1.12
CA SER A 41 -15.32 1.25 0.07
C SER A 41 -15.31 2.76 0.31
N CYS A 42 -15.43 3.21 1.57
CA CYS A 42 -15.33 4.63 1.93
C CYS A 42 -13.94 5.20 1.60
N MET A 43 -12.86 4.46 1.90
CA MET A 43 -11.49 4.87 1.55
C MET A 43 -11.27 4.90 0.04
N ALA A 44 -11.75 3.90 -0.70
CA ALA A 44 -11.64 3.83 -2.15
C ALA A 44 -12.39 4.99 -2.83
N GLU A 45 -13.59 5.32 -2.35
CA GLU A 45 -14.36 6.45 -2.85
C GLU A 45 -13.68 7.79 -2.55
N ALA A 46 -13.11 7.96 -1.36
CA ALA A 46 -12.32 9.14 -1.01
C ALA A 46 -11.13 9.33 -1.96
N LEU A 47 -10.40 8.24 -2.24
CA LEU A 47 -9.25 8.25 -3.15
C LEU A 47 -9.69 8.61 -4.58
N ARG A 48 -10.85 8.11 -5.03
CA ARG A 48 -11.41 8.40 -6.35
C ARG A 48 -11.77 9.89 -6.51
N ARG A 49 -12.33 10.50 -5.46
CA ARG A 49 -12.78 11.91 -5.50
C ARG A 49 -11.64 12.91 -5.42
N ARG A 50 -10.60 12.66 -4.61
CA ARG A 50 -9.51 13.62 -4.34
C ARG A 50 -8.11 12.97 -4.34
N PRO A 51 -7.67 12.36 -5.45
CA PRO A 51 -6.41 11.61 -5.47
C PRO A 51 -5.19 12.49 -5.17
N ARG A 52 -5.15 13.73 -5.73
CA ARG A 52 -4.03 14.65 -5.53
C ARG A 52 -3.90 15.17 -4.10
N GLY A 53 -5.03 15.52 -3.46
CA GLY A 53 -5.03 16.02 -2.08
C GLY A 53 -4.61 14.93 -1.09
N LEU A 54 -5.16 13.73 -1.25
CA LEU A 54 -4.84 12.60 -0.40
C LEU A 54 -3.40 12.10 -0.62
N GLY A 55 -2.92 12.12 -1.86
CA GLY A 55 -1.52 11.80 -2.16
C GLY A 55 -0.54 12.76 -1.49
N ARG A 56 -0.80 14.07 -1.52
CA ARG A 56 0.05 15.07 -0.84
C ARG A 56 0.04 14.88 0.68
N LEU A 57 -1.12 14.66 1.27
CA LEU A 57 -1.25 14.41 2.71
C LEU A 57 -0.52 13.13 3.12
N GLY A 58 -0.66 12.06 2.34
CA GLY A 58 0.06 10.82 2.58
C GLY A 58 1.56 10.93 2.39
N LEU A 59 2.02 11.72 1.42
CA LEU A 59 3.43 11.99 1.21
C LEU A 59 4.02 12.79 2.39
N ALA A 60 3.31 13.80 2.88
CA ALA A 60 3.72 14.54 4.06
C ALA A 60 3.81 13.63 5.30
N LEU A 61 2.81 12.78 5.53
CA LEU A 61 2.81 11.80 6.61
C LEU A 61 3.94 10.76 6.44
N GLY A 62 4.20 10.31 5.21
CA GLY A 62 5.29 9.40 4.89
C GLY A 62 6.65 10.02 5.19
N LEU A 63 6.90 11.26 4.77
CA LEU A 63 8.14 11.98 5.07
C LEU A 63 8.29 12.22 6.58
N LEU A 64 7.21 12.58 7.27
CA LEU A 64 7.23 12.74 8.72
C LEU A 64 7.57 11.43 9.41
N SER A 65 7.00 10.30 8.98
CA SER A 65 7.29 8.99 9.55
C SER A 65 8.74 8.55 9.33
N LEU A 66 9.30 8.82 8.14
CA LEU A 66 10.70 8.58 7.83
C LEU A 66 11.62 9.45 8.69
N GLY A 67 11.29 10.74 8.86
CA GLY A 67 12.04 11.66 9.72
C GLY A 67 12.06 11.22 11.18
N LEU A 68 10.89 10.83 11.71
CA LEU A 68 10.79 10.29 13.07
C LEU A 68 11.55 8.97 13.23
N GLY A 69 11.50 8.08 12.23
CA GLY A 69 12.26 6.84 12.22
C GLY A 69 13.76 7.09 12.21
N ALA A 70 14.24 8.01 11.37
CA ALA A 70 15.65 8.40 11.33
C ALA A 70 16.11 9.04 12.67
N LEU A 71 15.29 9.92 13.23
CA LEU A 71 15.55 10.53 14.54
C LEU A 71 15.66 9.47 15.64
N TYR A 72 14.75 8.49 15.63
CA TYR A 72 14.79 7.37 16.57
C TYR A 72 16.09 6.54 16.44
N LEU A 73 16.52 6.25 15.20
CA LEU A 73 17.76 5.52 14.95
C LEU A 73 19.00 6.31 15.46
N VAL A 74 19.02 7.62 15.23
CA VAL A 74 20.08 8.50 15.77
C VAL A 74 20.07 8.49 17.31
N LEU A 75 18.89 8.57 17.92
CA LEU A 75 18.75 8.52 19.37
C LEU A 75 19.21 7.18 19.95
N LEU A 76 18.88 6.07 19.29
CA LEU A 76 19.31 4.74 19.68
C LEU A 76 20.84 4.60 19.61
N ALA A 77 21.47 5.20 18.60
CA ALA A 77 22.92 5.17 18.42
C ALA A 77 23.66 6.09 19.42
N ALA A 78 23.11 7.28 19.68
CA ALA A 78 23.75 8.28 20.55
C ALA A 78 23.51 8.02 22.05
N LEU A 79 22.30 7.55 22.40
CA LEU A 79 21.84 7.33 23.78
C LEU A 79 21.13 5.98 23.91
N PRO A 80 21.88 4.85 23.90
CA PRO A 80 21.28 3.51 23.88
C PRO A 80 20.25 3.23 24.98
N PRO A 81 20.45 3.63 26.25
CA PRO A 81 19.47 3.35 27.29
C PRO A 81 18.14 4.06 27.07
N LEU A 82 18.17 5.28 26.52
CA LEU A 82 16.99 6.06 26.19
C LEU A 82 16.28 5.49 24.94
N GLY A 83 17.03 5.07 23.94
CA GLY A 83 16.51 4.41 22.75
C GLY A 83 15.82 3.09 23.09
N LEU A 84 16.39 2.29 23.99
CA LEU A 84 15.77 1.05 24.46
C LEU A 84 14.47 1.30 25.27
N LEU A 85 14.44 2.36 26.07
CA LEU A 85 13.24 2.74 26.82
C LEU A 85 12.08 3.13 25.86
N LEU A 86 12.40 3.79 24.75
CA LEU A 86 11.42 4.23 23.73
C LEU A 86 11.06 3.13 22.71
N LEU A 87 11.75 2.00 22.74
CA LEU A 87 11.54 0.90 21.79
C LEU A 87 10.08 0.44 21.70
N PRO A 88 9.31 0.21 22.79
CA PRO A 88 7.93 -0.22 22.68
C PRO A 88 7.03 0.83 22.03
N ALA A 89 7.28 2.12 22.29
CA ALA A 89 6.54 3.21 21.66
C ALA A 89 6.86 3.30 20.16
N ALA A 90 8.12 3.18 19.79
CA ALA A 90 8.57 3.17 18.39
C ALA A 90 7.98 1.96 17.63
N LEU A 91 7.96 0.79 18.24
CA LEU A 91 7.37 -0.41 17.67
C LEU A 91 5.85 -0.25 17.47
N ALA A 92 5.15 0.28 18.46
CA ALA A 92 3.72 0.55 18.36
C ALA A 92 3.41 1.55 17.24
N ALA A 93 4.19 2.62 17.12
CA ALA A 93 4.06 3.60 16.03
C ALA A 93 4.33 2.96 14.66
N ALA A 94 5.36 2.14 14.53
CA ALA A 94 5.68 1.42 13.30
C ALA A 94 4.54 0.46 12.90
N LEU A 95 3.99 -0.29 13.83
CA LEU A 95 2.85 -1.18 13.59
C LEU A 95 1.59 -0.40 13.18
N ALA A 96 1.33 0.74 13.81
CA ALA A 96 0.21 1.61 13.44
C ALA A 96 0.36 2.15 12.01
N LEU A 97 1.56 2.63 11.65
CA LEU A 97 1.87 3.11 10.29
C LEU A 97 1.73 1.98 9.26
N LEU A 98 2.21 0.79 9.59
CA LEU A 98 2.08 -0.39 8.72
C LEU A 98 0.60 -0.77 8.51
N GLY A 99 -0.21 -0.73 9.56
CA GLY A 99 -1.66 -0.96 9.47
C GLY A 99 -2.38 0.09 8.62
N LEU A 100 -2.00 1.37 8.77
CA LEU A 100 -2.49 2.47 7.93
C LEU A 100 -2.11 2.26 6.46
N ALA A 101 -0.85 1.92 6.19
CA ALA A 101 -0.37 1.66 4.85
C ALA A 101 -1.07 0.46 4.20
N ALA A 102 -1.23 -0.64 4.95
CA ALA A 102 -1.93 -1.83 4.47
C ALA A 102 -3.39 -1.56 4.13
N SER A 103 -4.11 -0.81 4.99
CA SER A 103 -5.50 -0.45 4.73
C SER A 103 -5.66 0.41 3.48
N GLY A 104 -4.72 1.33 3.26
CA GLY A 104 -4.71 2.15 2.07
C GLY A 104 -4.30 1.40 0.81
N TRP A 105 -3.36 0.46 0.91
CA TRP A 105 -3.04 -0.44 -0.19
C TRP A 105 -4.27 -1.22 -0.68
N ILE A 106 -5.08 -1.71 0.26
CA ILE A 106 -6.31 -2.44 -0.05
C ILE A 106 -7.33 -1.54 -0.74
N ALA A 107 -7.48 -0.28 -0.30
CA ALA A 107 -8.34 0.69 -0.95
C ALA A 107 -7.88 1.02 -2.38
N LEU A 108 -6.56 1.14 -2.59
CA LEU A 108 -5.97 1.31 -3.92
C LEU A 108 -6.20 0.08 -4.79
N ALA A 109 -5.98 -1.12 -4.25
CA ALA A 109 -6.23 -2.38 -4.95
C ALA A 109 -7.69 -2.50 -5.40
N LEU A 110 -8.64 -2.16 -4.53
CA LEU A 110 -10.06 -2.13 -4.88
C LEU A 110 -10.33 -1.18 -6.07
N LEU A 111 -9.73 0.01 -6.05
CA LEU A 111 -9.92 1.00 -7.11
C LEU A 111 -9.30 0.55 -8.44
N VAL A 112 -8.09 -0.01 -8.41
CA VAL A 112 -7.41 -0.54 -9.60
C VAL A 112 -8.17 -1.74 -10.17
N GLY A 113 -8.63 -2.65 -9.31
CA GLY A 113 -9.41 -3.80 -9.72
C GLY A 113 -10.76 -3.43 -10.33
N ASP A 114 -11.46 -2.46 -9.74
CA ASP A 114 -12.71 -1.94 -10.27
C ASP A 114 -12.50 -1.31 -11.66
N PHE A 115 -11.44 -0.55 -11.84
CA PHE A 115 -11.07 0.04 -13.13
C PHE A 115 -10.76 -1.03 -14.18
N LEU A 116 -9.95 -2.04 -13.84
CA LEU A 116 -9.58 -3.12 -14.75
C LEU A 116 -10.81 -3.98 -15.15
N LEU A 117 -11.62 -4.38 -14.17
CA LEU A 117 -12.75 -5.26 -14.41
C LEU A 117 -13.87 -4.56 -15.19
N ARG A 118 -14.13 -3.27 -14.93
CA ARG A 118 -15.07 -2.49 -15.73
C ARG A 118 -14.60 -2.30 -17.17
N GLY A 119 -13.29 -2.16 -17.39
CA GLY A 119 -12.71 -2.09 -18.73
C GLY A 119 -12.87 -3.39 -19.52
N LEU A 120 -12.79 -4.53 -18.84
CA LEU A 120 -12.88 -5.86 -19.47
C LEU A 120 -14.30 -6.35 -19.71
N ALA A 121 -15.21 -6.19 -18.76
CA ALA A 121 -16.51 -6.87 -18.81
C ALA A 121 -17.73 -5.97 -18.73
N ARG A 122 -17.59 -4.66 -18.62
CA ARG A 122 -18.67 -3.65 -18.50
C ARG A 122 -19.74 -3.97 -17.43
N THR A 123 -19.44 -4.87 -16.50
CA THR A 123 -20.33 -5.31 -15.43
C THR A 123 -19.77 -4.86 -14.07
N ASN A 124 -20.67 -4.69 -13.09
CA ASN A 124 -20.24 -4.38 -11.72
C ASN A 124 -19.93 -5.70 -11.00
N PHE A 125 -18.68 -5.87 -10.63
CA PHE A 125 -18.22 -7.03 -9.85
C PHE A 125 -18.35 -6.78 -8.35
N PRO A 126 -18.47 -7.84 -7.55
CA PRO A 126 -18.42 -7.72 -6.10
C PRO A 126 -17.10 -7.08 -5.64
N PRO A 127 -17.10 -6.25 -4.58
CA PRO A 127 -15.89 -5.58 -4.08
C PRO A 127 -14.73 -6.54 -3.77
N LEU A 128 -15.06 -7.76 -3.36
CA LEU A 128 -14.09 -8.83 -3.08
C LEU A 128 -13.29 -9.20 -4.34
N VAL A 129 -13.98 -9.40 -5.47
CA VAL A 129 -13.34 -9.76 -6.75
C VAL A 129 -12.50 -8.59 -7.26
N SER A 130 -13.00 -7.36 -7.15
CA SER A 130 -12.25 -6.16 -7.52
C SER A 130 -10.99 -5.99 -6.67
N ALA A 131 -11.06 -6.20 -5.36
CA ALA A 131 -9.89 -6.10 -4.48
C ALA A 131 -8.86 -7.19 -4.77
N ALA A 132 -9.29 -8.43 -4.99
CA ALA A 132 -8.40 -9.53 -5.33
C ALA A 132 -7.72 -9.31 -6.70
N ALA A 133 -8.48 -8.92 -7.72
CA ALA A 133 -7.94 -8.64 -9.05
C ALA A 133 -6.97 -7.44 -9.03
N GLY A 134 -7.32 -6.38 -8.31
CA GLY A 134 -6.47 -5.19 -8.21
C GLY A 134 -5.18 -5.44 -7.43
N SER A 135 -5.22 -6.21 -6.33
CA SER A 135 -4.02 -6.58 -5.59
C SER A 135 -3.10 -7.48 -6.41
N ALA A 136 -3.66 -8.45 -7.15
CA ALA A 136 -2.91 -9.28 -8.08
C ALA A 136 -2.25 -8.43 -9.18
N ALA A 137 -3.00 -7.52 -9.80
CA ALA A 137 -2.47 -6.64 -10.83
C ALA A 137 -1.35 -5.73 -10.33
N LEU A 138 -1.49 -5.15 -9.14
CA LEU A 138 -0.44 -4.34 -8.51
C LEU A 138 0.81 -5.16 -8.19
N ALA A 139 0.63 -6.38 -7.70
CA ALA A 139 1.73 -7.29 -7.40
C ALA A 139 2.46 -7.74 -8.69
N ILE A 140 1.73 -8.04 -9.75
CA ILE A 140 2.32 -8.38 -11.06
C ILE A 140 3.07 -7.18 -11.63
N ALA A 141 2.48 -5.98 -11.59
CA ALA A 141 3.14 -4.76 -12.05
C ALA A 141 4.44 -4.49 -11.28
N TRP A 142 4.42 -4.63 -9.94
CA TRP A 142 5.60 -4.52 -9.10
C TRP A 142 6.70 -5.50 -9.50
N ASN A 143 6.35 -6.78 -9.63
CA ASN A 143 7.32 -7.83 -9.97
C ASN A 143 7.86 -7.65 -11.40
N SER A 144 7.02 -7.25 -12.35
CA SER A 144 7.45 -6.97 -13.72
C SER A 144 8.44 -5.81 -13.79
N LEU A 145 8.23 -4.76 -12.98
CA LEU A 145 9.15 -3.63 -12.89
C LEU A 145 10.50 -4.01 -12.29
N LEU A 146 10.53 -4.96 -11.34
CA LEU A 146 11.79 -5.44 -10.74
C LEU A 146 12.62 -6.29 -11.70
N LEU A 147 11.98 -6.97 -12.66
CA LEU A 147 12.65 -7.82 -13.64
C LEU A 147 13.35 -7.03 -14.76
N VAL A 148 12.97 -5.78 -14.99
CA VAL A 148 13.54 -4.95 -16.07
C VAL A 148 14.59 -4.00 -15.48
N PRO A 149 15.88 -4.10 -15.85
CA PRO A 149 16.86 -3.06 -15.52
C PRO A 149 16.56 -1.82 -16.40
N PRO A 150 16.21 -0.72 -15.96
CA PRO A 150 16.22 0.13 -14.79
C PRO A 150 14.90 0.21 -13.99
N GLY A 151 14.04 -0.79 -14.10
CA GLY A 151 12.69 -0.79 -13.50
C GLY A 151 12.68 -0.70 -11.98
N GLY A 152 13.79 -0.94 -11.29
CA GLY A 152 13.89 -0.82 -9.84
C GLY A 152 13.45 0.55 -9.30
N TRP A 153 13.82 1.64 -9.97
CA TRP A 153 13.38 3.00 -9.60
C TRP A 153 11.87 3.19 -9.81
N ALA A 154 11.33 2.64 -10.89
CA ALA A 154 9.89 2.69 -11.15
C ALA A 154 9.11 1.85 -10.12
N ALA A 155 9.65 0.71 -9.71
CA ALA A 155 9.08 -0.11 -8.65
C ALA A 155 9.07 0.64 -7.31
N VAL A 156 10.16 1.29 -6.92
CA VAL A 156 10.24 2.15 -5.73
C VAL A 156 9.24 3.30 -5.80
N ALA A 157 9.14 3.96 -6.96
CA ALA A 157 8.16 5.03 -7.17
C ALA A 157 6.71 4.53 -7.03
N LEU A 158 6.39 3.38 -7.61
CA LEU A 158 5.06 2.76 -7.48
C LEU A 158 4.73 2.45 -6.01
N LEU A 159 5.70 1.92 -5.27
CA LEU A 159 5.54 1.63 -3.84
C LEU A 159 5.34 2.93 -3.04
N ALA A 160 6.16 3.94 -3.30
CA ALA A 160 6.06 5.23 -2.63
C ALA A 160 4.70 5.90 -2.88
N VAL A 161 4.22 5.89 -4.13
CA VAL A 161 2.89 6.42 -4.51
C VAL A 161 1.78 5.62 -3.83
N SER A 162 1.87 4.30 -3.84
CA SER A 162 0.88 3.42 -3.20
C SER A 162 0.85 3.64 -1.69
N TYR A 163 2.02 3.74 -1.06
CA TYR A 163 2.16 4.02 0.37
C TYR A 163 1.60 5.41 0.73
N ALA A 164 1.95 6.44 -0.06
CA ALA A 164 1.44 7.79 0.14
C ALA A 164 -0.08 7.86 -0.05
N ALA A 165 -0.62 7.28 -1.11
CA ALA A 165 -2.06 7.21 -1.33
C ALA A 165 -2.76 6.48 -0.19
N GLY A 166 -2.16 5.39 0.31
CA GLY A 166 -2.65 4.61 1.41
C GLY A 166 -2.71 5.38 2.72
N LEU A 167 -1.60 5.96 3.14
CA LEU A 167 -1.52 6.76 4.36
C LEU A 167 -2.48 7.96 4.30
N GLY A 168 -2.51 8.66 3.17
CA GLY A 168 -3.36 9.83 2.99
C GLY A 168 -4.84 9.50 3.10
N THR A 169 -5.29 8.42 2.46
CA THR A 169 -6.69 7.98 2.53
C THR A 169 -7.07 7.49 3.92
N ALA A 170 -6.24 6.65 4.53
CA ALA A 170 -6.50 6.13 5.87
C ALA A 170 -6.56 7.25 6.91
N ALA A 171 -5.66 8.22 6.85
CA ALA A 171 -5.65 9.36 7.76
C ALA A 171 -6.86 10.30 7.52
N ALA A 172 -7.15 10.67 6.27
CA ALA A 172 -8.24 11.59 5.95
C ALA A 172 -9.62 11.00 6.27
N THR A 173 -9.81 9.71 6.05
CA THR A 173 -11.09 9.02 6.35
C THR A 173 -11.15 8.46 7.77
N ARG A 174 -10.12 8.70 8.59
CA ARG A 174 -9.97 8.06 9.91
C ARG A 174 -10.23 6.55 9.84
N LEU A 175 -9.46 5.87 9.00
CA LEU A 175 -9.61 4.43 8.72
C LEU A 175 -11.00 4.06 8.16
N GLY A 176 -11.58 4.90 7.32
CA GLY A 176 -12.87 4.65 6.69
C GLY A 176 -14.08 4.80 7.62
N THR A 177 -13.90 5.40 8.80
CA THR A 177 -15.02 5.66 9.74
C THR A 177 -15.80 6.93 9.41
N ARG A 178 -15.19 7.86 8.65
CA ARG A 178 -15.83 9.09 8.19
C ARG A 178 -15.78 9.19 6.68
N ALA A 179 -16.94 9.34 6.05
CA ALA A 179 -17.00 9.77 4.68
C ALA A 179 -16.47 11.22 4.58
N LEU A 180 -15.71 11.52 3.52
CA LEU A 180 -15.35 12.91 3.22
C LEU A 180 -16.66 13.65 2.91
N HIS A 181 -17.16 14.39 3.88
CA HIS A 181 -18.38 15.18 3.71
C HIS A 181 -18.08 16.39 2.83
N ASP A 182 -19.00 16.72 1.93
CA ASP A 182 -18.85 17.82 0.96
C ASP A 182 -18.79 19.23 1.57
N SER A 183 -18.81 19.32 2.92
CA SER A 183 -18.84 20.58 3.68
C SER A 183 -17.66 21.53 3.43
N TYR A 184 -16.59 21.08 2.76
CA TYR A 184 -15.45 21.93 2.40
C TYR A 184 -15.49 22.43 0.94
N LEU A 185 -16.56 22.19 0.20
CA LEU A 185 -16.70 22.61 -1.20
C LEU A 185 -17.34 24.00 -1.39
N ILE A 186 -17.75 24.68 -0.30
CA ILE A 186 -18.45 25.98 -0.39
C ILE A 186 -17.53 27.16 -0.01
N GLN A 187 -16.28 26.94 0.30
CA GLN A 187 -15.31 28.01 0.58
C GLN A 187 -14.12 27.93 -0.39
N GLY A 188 -14.31 28.44 -1.60
CA GLY A 188 -13.25 28.63 -2.57
C GLY A 188 -13.79 29.23 -3.84
#